data_5dab2bc72f6ec16a73a90c5d7bffdf04
#
_entry.id   5dab2bc72f6ec16a73a90c5d7bffdf04
#
_cell.length_a   1.000
_cell.length_b   1.000
_cell.length_c   1.000
_cell.angle_alpha   90.00
_cell.angle_beta   90.00
_cell.angle_gamma   90.00
#
_symmetry.space_group_name_H-M   'P 1'
#
loop_
_entity.id
_entity.type
_entity.pdbx_description
1 polymer ?
#
loop_
_entity_poly.entity_id
_entity_poly.type
_entity_poly.pdbx_seq_one_letter_code
_entity_poly.pdbx_strand_id
1 'polypeptide(L)'
;MIPVSYFFILSILLFVLGIIAFFIKRDLITMFMAVEIMLNAANLAFIALAKGAGSAAGQVIVFFIITVAAAEAAVGLAIIMLVFRQKKSVKAEDMSLM
;
A
#
# COMPACT_ATOMS: atom_id res chain seq x y z
N MET A 1 12.34 18.18 -17.07
CA MET A 1 11.24 17.26 -16.74
C MET A 1 11.80 15.88 -16.43
N ILE A 2 11.27 15.23 -15.40
CA ILE A 2 11.78 13.93 -14.97
C ILE A 2 11.19 12.83 -15.87
N PRO A 3 12.03 11.95 -16.44
CA PRO A 3 11.52 10.84 -17.26
C PRO A 3 10.60 9.89 -16.46
N VAL A 4 9.60 9.35 -17.14
CA VAL A 4 8.66 8.39 -16.56
C VAL A 4 9.40 7.18 -15.98
N SER A 5 10.49 6.75 -16.60
CA SER A 5 11.28 5.62 -16.14
C SER A 5 11.80 5.78 -14.71
N TYR A 6 12.07 7.01 -14.28
CA TYR A 6 12.54 7.25 -12.91
C TYR A 6 11.47 6.91 -11.88
N PHE A 7 10.22 7.20 -12.22
CA PHE A 7 9.10 6.85 -11.33
C PHE A 7 8.89 5.34 -11.25
N PHE A 8 9.13 4.63 -12.35
CA PHE A 8 9.10 3.17 -12.34
C PHE A 8 10.19 2.58 -11.46
N ILE A 9 11.38 3.11 -11.54
CA ILE A 9 12.49 2.66 -10.70
C ILE A 9 12.14 2.90 -9.23
N LEU A 10 11.61 4.06 -8.91
CA LEU A 10 11.18 4.38 -7.54
C LEU A 10 10.09 3.42 -7.09
N SER A 11 9.12 3.09 -7.94
CA SER A 11 8.06 2.14 -7.64
C SER A 11 8.64 0.78 -7.26
N ILE A 12 9.59 0.29 -8.04
CA ILE A 12 10.23 -1.00 -7.80
C ILE A 12 10.96 -0.99 -6.46
N LEU A 13 11.70 0.07 -6.18
CA LEU A 13 12.43 0.20 -4.91
C LEU A 13 11.48 0.21 -3.73
N LEU A 14 10.40 0.96 -3.82
CA LEU A 14 9.39 1.04 -2.75
C LEU A 14 8.70 -0.32 -2.54
N PHE A 15 8.39 -1.01 -3.63
CA PHE A 15 7.75 -2.32 -3.54
C PHE A 15 8.65 -3.32 -2.83
N VAL A 16 9.93 -3.34 -3.19
CA VAL A 16 10.92 -4.22 -2.55
C VAL A 16 11.07 -3.89 -1.07
N LEU A 17 11.13 -2.60 -0.73
CA LEU A 17 11.20 -2.18 0.67
C LEU A 17 9.96 -2.65 1.45
N GLY A 18 8.79 -2.58 0.83
CA GLY A 18 7.56 -3.07 1.44
C GLY A 18 7.62 -4.57 1.71
N ILE A 19 8.11 -5.35 0.75
CA ILE A 19 8.27 -6.78 0.91
C ILE A 19 9.21 -7.10 2.07
N ILE A 20 10.34 -6.42 2.14
CA ILE A 20 11.31 -6.63 3.21
C ILE A 20 10.69 -6.29 4.56
N ALA A 21 10.04 -5.15 4.66
CA ALA A 21 9.40 -4.74 5.91
C ALA A 21 8.33 -5.73 6.37
N PHE A 22 7.58 -6.30 5.43
CA PHE A 22 6.53 -7.26 5.74
C PHE A 22 7.07 -8.49 6.48
N PHE A 23 8.27 -8.92 6.11
CA PHE A 23 8.86 -10.14 6.69
C PHE A 23 9.75 -9.89 7.90
N ILE A 24 10.15 -8.65 8.15
CA ILE A 24 11.03 -8.35 9.28
C ILE A 24 10.27 -8.38 10.61
N LYS A 25 9.10 -7.78 10.66
CA LYS A 25 8.33 -7.65 11.89
C LYS A 25 6.96 -8.30 11.76
N ARG A 26 6.61 -9.14 12.73
CA ARG A 26 5.37 -9.92 12.69
C ARG A 26 4.28 -9.30 13.55
N ASP A 27 4.06 -8.03 13.35
CA ASP A 27 3.09 -7.20 14.05
C ASP A 27 2.10 -6.68 13.01
N LEU A 28 0.80 -6.80 13.25
CA LEU A 28 -0.23 -6.46 12.27
C LEU A 28 -0.13 -5.02 11.78
N ILE A 29 0.20 -4.09 12.69
CA ILE A 29 0.32 -2.69 12.29
C ILE A 29 1.48 -2.51 11.31
N THR A 30 2.63 -3.10 11.61
CA THR A 30 3.80 -3.03 10.73
C THR A 30 3.55 -3.75 9.41
N MET A 31 2.90 -4.92 9.46
CA MET A 31 2.54 -5.66 8.25
C MET A 31 1.56 -4.88 7.39
N PHE A 32 0.58 -4.23 8.01
CA PHE A 32 -0.36 -3.37 7.30
C PHE A 32 0.36 -2.21 6.61
N MET A 33 1.26 -1.55 7.34
CA MET A 33 2.04 -0.44 6.77
C MET A 33 2.91 -0.90 5.61
N ALA A 34 3.50 -2.10 5.72
CA ALA A 34 4.31 -2.67 4.65
C ALA A 34 3.47 -2.93 3.39
N VAL A 35 2.28 -3.48 3.56
CA VAL A 35 1.34 -3.70 2.45
C VAL A 35 0.94 -2.36 1.83
N GLU A 36 0.71 -1.34 2.66
CA GLU A 36 0.37 -0.01 2.16
C GLU A 36 1.50 0.58 1.31
N ILE A 37 2.76 0.36 1.73
CA ILE A 37 3.91 0.79 0.93
C ILE A 37 3.92 0.07 -0.43
N MET A 38 3.65 -1.24 -0.43
CA MET A 38 3.60 -2.03 -1.67
C MET A 38 2.48 -1.55 -2.59
N LEU A 39 1.29 -1.31 -2.04
CA LEU A 39 0.15 -0.81 -2.82
C LEU A 39 0.43 0.58 -3.36
N ASN A 40 1.05 1.43 -2.54
CA ASN A 40 1.43 2.78 -2.95
C ASN A 40 2.46 2.75 -4.07
N ALA A 41 3.39 1.80 -4.02
CA ALA A 41 4.36 1.61 -5.09
C ALA A 41 3.67 1.23 -6.40
N ALA A 42 2.70 0.31 -6.35
CA ALA A 42 1.91 -0.06 -7.52
C ALA A 42 1.13 1.13 -8.06
N ASN A 43 0.55 1.93 -7.18
CA ASN A 43 -0.19 3.13 -7.57
C ASN A 43 0.72 4.15 -8.24
N LEU A 44 1.94 4.31 -7.75
CA LEU A 44 2.92 5.19 -8.37
C LEU A 44 3.24 4.74 -9.78
N ALA A 45 3.37 3.43 -10.00
CA ALA A 45 3.60 2.89 -11.34
C ALA A 45 2.43 3.20 -12.27
N PHE A 46 1.19 3.04 -11.80
CA PHE A 46 0.00 3.37 -12.58
C PHE A 46 -0.07 4.85 -12.92
N ILE A 47 0.24 5.71 -11.96
CA ILE A 47 0.25 7.16 -12.17
C ILE A 47 1.31 7.52 -13.22
N ALA A 48 2.47 6.90 -13.14
CA ALA A 48 3.54 7.14 -14.13
C ALA A 48 3.10 6.73 -15.53
N LEU A 49 2.43 5.57 -15.66
CA LEU A 49 1.90 5.12 -16.93
C LEU A 49 0.83 6.07 -17.47
N ALA A 50 -0.07 6.51 -16.59
CA ALA A 50 -1.14 7.44 -16.99
C ALA A 50 -0.56 8.75 -17.52
N LYS A 51 0.45 9.27 -16.85
CA LYS A 51 1.12 10.50 -17.31
C LYS A 51 1.83 10.28 -18.63
N GLY A 52 2.50 9.15 -18.78
CA GLY A 52 3.19 8.83 -20.02
C GLY A 52 2.25 8.70 -21.21
N ALA A 53 1.02 8.25 -20.98
CA ALA A 53 0.01 8.14 -22.02
C ALA A 53 -0.55 9.51 -22.45
N GLY A 54 -0.46 10.52 -21.58
CA GLY A 54 -0.84 11.88 -21.92
C GLY A 54 -2.33 12.11 -22.15
N SER A 55 -3.20 11.25 -21.64
CA SER A 55 -4.63 11.35 -21.88
C SER A 55 -5.38 11.84 -20.63
N ALA A 56 -6.55 12.48 -20.86
CA ALA A 56 -7.43 12.89 -19.77
C ALA A 56 -7.97 11.69 -19.03
N ALA A 57 -8.17 10.56 -19.70
CA ALA A 57 -8.62 9.33 -19.08
C ALA A 57 -7.63 8.86 -18.00
N GLY A 58 -6.33 9.07 -18.21
CA GLY A 58 -5.32 8.75 -17.21
C GLY A 58 -5.52 9.50 -15.92
N GLN A 59 -5.93 10.78 -15.99
CA GLN A 59 -6.18 11.58 -14.79
C GLN A 59 -7.38 11.07 -14.01
N VAL A 60 -8.42 10.61 -14.71
CA VAL A 60 -9.59 10.00 -14.07
C VAL A 60 -9.18 8.74 -13.33
N ILE A 61 -8.33 7.91 -13.94
CA ILE A 61 -7.81 6.69 -13.28
C ILE A 61 -7.06 7.04 -12.02
N VAL A 62 -6.26 8.12 -12.02
CA VAL A 62 -5.53 8.57 -10.83
C VAL A 62 -6.50 8.90 -9.70
N PHE A 63 -7.61 9.57 -9.98
CA PHE A 63 -8.63 9.86 -8.98
C PHE A 63 -9.19 8.59 -8.36
N PHE A 64 -9.50 7.58 -9.19
CA PHE A 64 -9.99 6.29 -8.69
C PHE A 64 -8.95 5.61 -7.81
N ILE A 65 -7.70 5.64 -8.21
CA ILE A 65 -6.60 5.02 -7.44
C ILE A 65 -6.51 5.67 -6.06
N ILE A 66 -6.54 6.99 -5.98
CA ILE A 66 -6.46 7.71 -4.71
C ILE A 66 -7.65 7.37 -3.81
N THR A 67 -8.85 7.33 -4.40
CA THR A 67 -10.07 7.03 -3.65
C THR A 67 -10.03 5.62 -3.09
N VAL A 68 -9.64 4.64 -3.89
CA VAL A 68 -9.56 3.24 -3.47
C VAL A 68 -8.48 3.08 -2.39
N ALA A 69 -7.34 3.75 -2.56
CA ALA A 69 -6.26 3.68 -1.57
C ALA A 69 -6.73 4.23 -0.21
N ALA A 70 -7.46 5.33 -0.21
CA ALA A 70 -7.99 5.89 1.02
C ALA A 70 -9.00 4.95 1.69
N ALA A 71 -9.88 4.34 0.90
CA ALA A 71 -10.85 3.38 1.42
C ALA A 71 -10.17 2.14 2.01
N GLU A 72 -9.16 1.61 1.33
CA GLU A 72 -8.39 0.47 1.83
C GLU A 72 -7.74 0.78 3.16
N ALA A 73 -7.11 1.94 3.29
CA ALA A 73 -6.46 2.35 4.53
C ALA A 73 -7.46 2.43 5.67
N ALA A 74 -8.63 3.04 5.43
CA ALA A 74 -9.66 3.18 6.45
C ALA A 74 -10.18 1.82 6.90
N VAL A 75 -10.50 0.93 5.96
CA VAL A 75 -11.01 -0.41 6.29
C VAL A 75 -9.94 -1.24 7.00
N GLY A 76 -8.71 -1.18 6.51
CA GLY A 76 -7.61 -1.93 7.11
C GLY A 76 -7.34 -1.52 8.55
N LEU A 77 -7.32 -0.22 8.82
CA LEU A 77 -7.13 0.28 10.18
C LEU A 77 -8.30 -0.12 11.09
N ALA A 78 -9.52 -0.07 10.56
CA ALA A 78 -10.70 -0.48 11.34
C ALA A 78 -10.60 -1.96 11.73
N ILE A 79 -10.17 -2.82 10.82
CA ILE A 79 -9.99 -4.24 11.10
C ILE A 79 -8.92 -4.44 12.18
N ILE A 80 -7.80 -3.76 12.08
CA ILE A 80 -6.72 -3.85 13.08
C ILE A 80 -7.21 -3.41 14.44
N MET A 81 -7.99 -2.33 14.50
CA MET A 81 -8.55 -1.86 15.77
C MET A 81 -9.49 -2.89 16.39
N LEU A 82 -10.34 -3.53 15.59
CA LEU A 82 -11.23 -4.56 16.08
C LEU A 82 -10.46 -5.76 16.62
N VAL A 83 -9.43 -6.19 15.90
CA VAL A 83 -8.58 -7.30 16.33
C VAL A 83 -7.90 -6.96 17.65
N PHE A 84 -7.36 -5.75 17.77
CA PHE A 84 -6.71 -5.32 19.00
C PHE A 84 -7.68 -5.32 20.18
N ARG A 85 -8.91 -4.88 19.97
CA ARG A 85 -9.92 -4.88 21.03
C ARG A 85 -10.24 -6.29 21.54
N GLN A 86 -10.28 -7.27 20.63
CA GLN A 86 -10.59 -8.65 21.00
C GLN A 86 -9.41 -9.39 21.60
N LYS A 87 -8.22 -9.24 21.02
CA LYS A 87 -7.03 -9.99 21.40
C LYS A 87 -6.10 -9.23 22.33
N LYS A 88 -6.26 -7.92 22.46
CA LYS A 88 -5.34 -7.06 23.21
C LYS A 88 -3.92 -7.16 22.72
N SER A 89 -3.74 -7.55 21.45
CA SER A 89 -2.44 -7.75 20.84
C SER A 89 -2.57 -7.56 19.32
N VAL A 90 -1.49 -7.09 18.69
CA VAL A 90 -1.42 -6.98 17.23
C VAL A 90 -0.35 -7.90 16.65
N LYS A 91 0.20 -8.81 17.46
CA LYS A 91 1.19 -9.78 16.98
C LYS A 91 0.51 -10.81 16.09
N ALA A 92 1.14 -11.11 14.96
CA ALA A 92 0.58 -12.03 13.98
C ALA A 92 0.37 -13.43 14.56
N GLU A 93 1.29 -13.92 15.40
CA GLU A 93 1.19 -15.26 15.98
C GLU A 93 -0.01 -15.41 16.92
N ASP A 94 -0.51 -14.31 17.49
CA ASP A 94 -1.68 -14.36 18.37
C ASP A 94 -2.98 -14.51 17.58
N MET A 95 -2.94 -14.24 16.28
CA MET A 95 -4.12 -14.34 15.42
C MET A 95 -4.46 -15.79 15.08
N SER A 96 -3.50 -16.69 15.17
CA SER A 96 -3.72 -18.11 14.84
C SER A 96 -4.69 -18.80 15.80
N LEU A 97 -4.99 -18.20 16.94
CA LEU A 97 -5.91 -18.74 17.94
C LEU A 97 -7.36 -18.28 17.75
N MET A 98 -7.60 -17.48 16.74
CA MET A 98 -8.95 -16.98 16.47
C MET A 98 -9.85 -18.04 15.88
#